data_ebea63aadc2a8c08796d24b408a391d8
#
_entry.id   ebea63aadc2a8c08796d24b408a391d8
#
_cell.length_a   1.000
_cell.length_b   1.000
_cell.length_c   1.000
_cell.angle_alpha   90.00
_cell.angle_beta   90.00
_cell.angle_gamma   90.00
#
_symmetry.space_group_name_H-M   'P 1'
#
loop_
_entity.id
_entity.type
_entity.pdbx_description
1 polymer ?
#
loop_
_entity_poly.entity_id
_entity_poly.type
_entity_poly.pdbx_seq_one_letter_code
_entity_poly.pdbx_strand_id
1 'polypeptide(L)'
;MERVLDNNTVVGSKAAKDASRPAYQAYQILHLGFAVLPIVAGLDKFLHLLVNWDQYLPPVVNNMLGDNGHQFMYIVGVIEIVAGIGVFLKPKIFAYVVAAWLGLIIVNLLLIPGYFDVALRDFGLLLGAVALGRLSSEFSN
;
A
#
# COMPACT_ATOMS: atom_id res chain seq x y z
N MET A 1 -22.69 6.54 -36.56
CA MET A 1 -22.32 5.48 -35.73
C MET A 1 -20.86 5.20 -35.73
N GLU A 2 -20.23 5.02 -36.78
CA GLU A 2 -18.88 4.84 -36.73
C GLU A 2 -18.16 5.98 -36.19
N ARG A 3 -18.66 7.17 -36.40
CA ARG A 3 -18.12 8.28 -35.75
C ARG A 3 -18.27 8.18 -34.29
N VAL A 4 -19.29 7.48 -33.81
CA VAL A 4 -19.47 7.24 -32.41
C VAL A 4 -18.34 6.36 -31.87
N LEU A 5 -17.89 5.39 -32.64
CA LEU A 5 -16.77 4.59 -32.22
C LEU A 5 -15.51 5.44 -32.08
N ASP A 6 -15.24 6.29 -33.05
CA ASP A 6 -14.10 7.16 -32.98
C ASP A 6 -14.22 8.12 -31.83
N ASN A 7 -15.42 8.64 -31.59
CA ASN A 7 -15.66 9.51 -30.47
C ASN A 7 -15.43 8.80 -29.15
N ASN A 8 -15.84 7.55 -29.07
CA ASN A 8 -15.63 6.80 -27.84
C ASN A 8 -14.15 6.63 -27.55
N THR A 9 -13.34 6.40 -28.55
CA THR A 9 -11.92 6.26 -28.36
C THR A 9 -11.30 7.56 -27.85
N VAL A 10 -11.64 8.67 -28.46
CA VAL A 10 -11.12 9.97 -28.06
C VAL A 10 -11.64 10.38 -26.69
N VAL A 11 -12.94 10.21 -26.49
CA VAL A 11 -13.56 10.57 -25.21
C VAL A 11 -12.98 9.73 -24.09
N GLY A 12 -12.78 8.43 -24.32
CA GLY A 12 -12.18 7.57 -23.30
C GLY A 12 -10.81 8.04 -22.90
N SER A 13 -9.99 8.42 -23.88
CA SER A 13 -8.65 8.90 -23.58
C SER A 13 -8.65 10.19 -22.78
N LYS A 14 -9.52 11.15 -23.14
CA LYS A 14 -9.59 12.41 -22.43
C LYS A 14 -10.32 12.28 -21.11
N ALA A 15 -11.40 11.53 -21.11
CA ALA A 15 -12.23 11.41 -19.92
C ALA A 15 -11.56 10.56 -18.83
N ALA A 16 -10.53 9.77 -19.17
CA ALA A 16 -9.83 8.97 -18.18
C ALA A 16 -9.31 9.81 -17.03
N LYS A 17 -8.92 11.07 -17.32
CA LYS A 17 -8.39 11.96 -16.30
C LYS A 17 -9.38 13.04 -15.88
N ASP A 18 -10.66 12.87 -16.24
CA ASP A 18 -11.68 13.80 -15.82
C ASP A 18 -11.98 13.57 -14.33
N ALA A 19 -11.80 14.61 -13.51
CA ALA A 19 -11.98 14.48 -12.07
C ALA A 19 -13.40 14.13 -11.65
N SER A 20 -14.38 14.28 -12.55
CA SER A 20 -15.77 13.91 -12.26
C SER A 20 -16.03 12.42 -12.43
N ARG A 21 -15.12 11.67 -13.04
CA ARG A 21 -15.33 10.25 -13.27
C ARG A 21 -15.05 9.44 -12.01
N PRO A 22 -15.96 8.51 -11.64
CA PRO A 22 -15.76 7.72 -10.42
C PRO A 22 -14.46 6.91 -10.42
N ALA A 23 -14.06 6.37 -11.56
CA ALA A 23 -12.81 5.60 -11.63
C ALA A 23 -11.60 6.46 -11.31
N TYR A 24 -11.56 7.69 -11.83
CA TYR A 24 -10.46 8.59 -11.54
C TYR A 24 -10.50 9.04 -10.08
N GLN A 25 -11.67 9.28 -9.53
CA GLN A 25 -11.83 9.61 -8.12
C GLN A 25 -11.35 8.46 -7.24
N ALA A 26 -11.70 7.23 -7.60
CA ALA A 26 -11.23 6.05 -6.86
C ALA A 26 -9.70 5.95 -6.91
N TYR A 27 -9.11 6.20 -8.08
CA TYR A 27 -7.67 6.22 -8.23
C TYR A 27 -7.04 7.24 -7.29
N GLN A 28 -7.58 8.45 -7.25
CA GLN A 28 -7.03 9.49 -6.40
C GLN A 28 -7.14 9.16 -4.91
N ILE A 29 -8.26 8.58 -4.49
CA ILE A 29 -8.44 8.16 -3.10
C ILE A 29 -7.40 7.13 -2.74
N LEU A 30 -7.25 6.11 -3.56
CA LEU A 30 -6.28 5.04 -3.30
C LEU A 30 -4.84 5.54 -3.39
N HIS A 31 -4.56 6.40 -4.36
CA HIS A 31 -3.23 6.97 -4.54
C HIS A 31 -2.81 7.74 -3.29
N LEU A 32 -3.68 8.62 -2.83
CA LEU A 32 -3.40 9.42 -1.65
C LEU A 32 -3.31 8.54 -0.41
N GLY A 33 -4.26 7.61 -0.24
CA GLY A 33 -4.28 6.74 0.93
C GLY A 33 -3.04 5.87 1.04
N PHE A 34 -2.68 5.20 -0.06
CA PHE A 34 -1.53 4.31 -0.04
C PHE A 34 -0.19 5.04 -0.07
N ALA A 35 -0.20 6.36 -0.34
CA ALA A 35 0.99 7.17 -0.16
C ALA A 35 1.13 7.60 1.31
N VAL A 36 0.05 8.09 1.91
CA VAL A 36 0.08 8.67 3.25
C VAL A 36 0.18 7.61 4.34
N LEU A 37 -0.61 6.52 4.22
CA LEU A 37 -0.69 5.54 5.30
C LEU A 37 0.65 4.86 5.61
N PRO A 38 1.44 4.41 4.63
CA PRO A 38 2.74 3.84 4.96
C PRO A 38 3.69 4.86 5.58
N ILE A 39 3.61 6.11 5.16
CA ILE A 39 4.45 7.15 5.74
C ILE A 39 4.09 7.35 7.21
N VAL A 40 2.81 7.44 7.52
CA VAL A 40 2.34 7.61 8.90
C VAL A 40 2.73 6.40 9.73
N ALA A 41 2.49 5.19 9.22
CA ALA A 41 2.84 3.96 9.95
C ALA A 41 4.34 3.85 10.16
N GLY A 42 5.12 4.21 9.14
CA GLY A 42 6.58 4.18 9.26
C GLY A 42 7.09 5.18 10.28
N LEU A 43 6.55 6.39 10.31
CA LEU A 43 6.91 7.38 11.31
C LEU A 43 6.52 6.91 12.71
N ASP A 44 5.36 6.26 12.84
CA ASP A 44 4.91 5.80 14.14
C ASP A 44 5.82 4.72 14.71
N LYS A 45 6.53 3.98 13.87
CA LYS A 45 7.49 2.99 14.36
C LYS A 45 8.64 3.65 15.14
N PHE A 46 8.89 4.94 14.88
CA PHE A 46 9.87 5.70 15.65
C PHE A 46 9.23 6.40 16.84
N LEU A 47 7.95 6.79 16.73
CA LEU A 47 7.27 7.58 17.75
C LEU A 47 6.48 6.73 18.73
N HIS A 48 6.02 5.55 18.32
CA HIS A 48 5.20 4.63 19.14
C HIS A 48 3.96 5.28 19.71
N LEU A 49 3.34 6.20 18.96
CA LEU A 49 2.14 6.89 19.43
C LEU A 49 0.88 6.09 19.24
N LEU A 50 0.79 5.31 18.16
CA LEU A 50 -0.40 4.53 17.84
C LEU A 50 -0.34 3.14 18.45
N VAL A 51 0.81 2.48 18.37
CA VAL A 51 0.94 1.12 18.86
C VAL A 51 2.42 0.79 19.07
N ASN A 52 2.67 -0.22 19.90
CA ASN A 52 4.02 -0.77 20.03
C ASN A 52 4.20 -1.79 18.91
N TRP A 53 4.90 -1.41 17.88
CA TRP A 53 5.06 -2.22 16.68
C TRP A 53 5.89 -3.49 16.93
N ASP A 54 6.69 -3.52 18.01
CA ASP A 54 7.49 -4.69 18.34
C ASP A 54 6.64 -5.90 18.62
N GLN A 55 5.37 -5.71 19.05
CA GLN A 55 4.47 -6.82 19.32
C GLN A 55 4.15 -7.66 18.08
N TYR A 56 4.35 -7.10 16.88
CA TYR A 56 4.10 -7.82 15.64
C TYR A 56 5.30 -8.61 15.14
N LEU A 57 6.38 -8.64 15.91
CA LEU A 57 7.56 -9.39 15.55
C LEU A 57 7.44 -10.81 16.08
N PRO A 58 7.44 -11.85 15.22
CA PRO A 58 7.32 -13.22 15.71
C PRO A 58 8.51 -13.59 16.59
N PRO A 59 8.29 -14.44 17.62
CA PRO A 59 9.41 -14.88 18.46
C PRO A 59 10.55 -15.53 17.67
N VAL A 60 10.23 -16.28 16.63
CA VAL A 60 11.24 -16.92 15.81
C VAL A 60 12.16 -15.86 15.17
N VAL A 61 11.55 -14.81 14.60
CA VAL A 61 12.31 -13.75 13.96
C VAL A 61 13.11 -12.97 15.01
N ASN A 62 12.50 -12.66 16.15
CA ASN A 62 13.19 -11.94 17.21
C ASN A 62 14.40 -12.74 17.73
N ASN A 63 14.27 -14.05 17.85
CA ASN A 63 15.36 -14.89 18.27
C ASN A 63 16.49 -14.91 17.25
N MET A 64 16.14 -14.91 15.97
CA MET A 64 17.14 -14.86 14.89
C MET A 64 17.88 -13.53 14.89
N LEU A 65 17.25 -12.47 15.33
CA LEU A 65 17.85 -11.12 15.35
C LEU A 65 18.63 -10.86 16.64
N GLY A 66 18.56 -11.75 17.62
CA GLY A 66 19.35 -11.61 18.86
C GLY A 66 19.06 -10.32 19.60
N ASP A 67 17.79 -10.07 19.91
CA ASP A 67 17.34 -8.87 20.63
C ASP A 67 17.45 -7.57 19.84
N ASN A 68 17.73 -7.64 18.56
CA ASN A 68 17.78 -6.45 17.69
C ASN A 68 16.44 -6.20 16.98
N GLY A 69 15.35 -6.82 17.50
CA GLY A 69 14.04 -6.67 16.89
C GLY A 69 13.54 -5.24 16.81
N HIS A 70 13.84 -4.44 17.86
CA HIS A 70 13.44 -3.04 17.90
C HIS A 70 14.11 -2.23 16.79
N GLN A 71 15.40 -2.47 16.58
CA GLN A 71 16.13 -1.81 15.49
C GLN A 71 15.63 -2.28 14.14
N PHE A 72 15.26 -3.57 14.04
CA PHE A 72 14.66 -4.10 12.82
C PHE A 72 13.38 -3.37 12.47
N MET A 73 12.54 -3.07 13.48
CA MET A 73 11.30 -2.31 13.24
C MET A 73 11.58 -0.88 12.77
N TYR A 74 12.67 -0.27 13.19
CA TYR A 74 13.06 1.03 12.66
C TYR A 74 13.40 0.93 11.18
N ILE A 75 14.11 -0.11 10.77
CA ILE A 75 14.42 -0.34 9.36
C ILE A 75 13.14 -0.53 8.56
N VAL A 76 12.21 -1.31 9.09
CA VAL A 76 10.90 -1.50 8.48
C VAL A 76 10.18 -0.15 8.33
N GLY A 77 10.26 0.70 9.36
CA GLY A 77 9.67 2.03 9.32
C GLY A 77 10.23 2.89 8.19
N VAL A 78 11.55 2.86 8.01
CA VAL A 78 12.19 3.59 6.91
C VAL A 78 11.72 3.06 5.55
N ILE A 79 11.65 1.73 5.42
CA ILE A 79 11.19 1.11 4.17
C ILE A 79 9.76 1.54 3.87
N GLU A 80 8.90 1.60 4.88
CA GLU A 80 7.52 2.02 4.69
C GLU A 80 7.40 3.48 4.26
N ILE A 81 8.22 4.35 4.85
CA ILE A 81 8.24 5.76 4.45
C ILE A 81 8.66 5.89 2.99
N VAL A 82 9.71 5.17 2.60
CA VAL A 82 10.20 5.18 1.22
C VAL A 82 9.11 4.63 0.27
N ALA A 83 8.44 3.56 0.69
CA ALA A 83 7.36 2.97 -0.13
C ALA A 83 6.21 3.97 -0.32
N GLY A 84 5.84 4.68 0.74
CA GLY A 84 4.79 5.69 0.64
C GLY A 84 5.15 6.82 -0.30
N ILE A 85 6.38 7.30 -0.22
CA ILE A 85 6.88 8.33 -1.14
C ILE A 85 6.89 7.77 -2.57
N GLY A 86 7.30 6.52 -2.74
CA GLY A 86 7.30 5.87 -4.04
C GLY A 86 5.91 5.76 -4.64
N VAL A 87 4.90 5.42 -3.83
CA VAL A 87 3.51 5.39 -4.29
C VAL A 87 3.07 6.77 -4.74
N PHE A 88 3.45 7.81 -4.00
CA PHE A 88 3.08 9.16 -4.38
C PHE A 88 3.67 9.55 -5.74
N LEU A 89 4.94 9.19 -5.95
CA LEU A 89 5.66 9.59 -7.17
C LEU A 89 5.40 8.66 -8.35
N LYS A 90 5.32 7.36 -8.10
CA LYS A 90 5.14 6.36 -9.15
C LYS A 90 4.20 5.24 -8.69
N PRO A 91 2.90 5.55 -8.61
CA PRO A 91 1.94 4.56 -8.11
C PRO A 91 1.83 3.33 -9.00
N LYS A 92 2.12 3.45 -10.27
CA LYS A 92 2.01 2.34 -11.21
C LYS A 92 2.94 1.18 -10.84
N ILE A 93 4.10 1.51 -10.25
CA ILE A 93 5.09 0.52 -9.84
C ILE A 93 4.97 0.22 -8.36
N PHE A 94 4.92 1.26 -7.53
CA PHE A 94 4.99 1.10 -6.09
C PHE A 94 3.71 0.57 -5.47
N ALA A 95 2.56 0.67 -6.16
CA ALA A 95 1.35 0.01 -5.67
C ALA A 95 1.56 -1.50 -5.56
N TYR A 96 2.23 -2.10 -6.54
CA TYR A 96 2.53 -3.54 -6.48
C TYR A 96 3.62 -3.85 -5.46
N VAL A 97 4.55 -2.93 -5.23
CA VAL A 97 5.54 -3.08 -4.17
C VAL A 97 4.83 -3.11 -2.82
N VAL A 98 3.88 -2.21 -2.61
CA VAL A 98 3.08 -2.18 -1.38
C VAL A 98 2.25 -3.45 -1.25
N ALA A 99 1.66 -3.94 -2.34
CA ALA A 99 0.90 -5.20 -2.30
C ALA A 99 1.79 -6.36 -1.86
N ALA A 100 2.99 -6.46 -2.41
CA ALA A 100 3.94 -7.50 -2.01
C ALA A 100 4.34 -7.36 -0.55
N TRP A 101 4.57 -6.13 -0.10
CA TRP A 101 4.91 -5.85 1.29
C TRP A 101 3.78 -6.27 2.23
N LEU A 102 2.53 -5.95 1.86
CA LEU A 102 1.37 -6.39 2.65
C LEU A 102 1.27 -7.90 2.69
N GLY A 103 1.58 -8.58 1.60
CA GLY A 103 1.62 -10.04 1.58
C GLY A 103 2.63 -10.59 2.58
N LEU A 104 3.81 -9.97 2.67
CA LEU A 104 4.81 -10.36 3.65
C LEU A 104 4.34 -10.10 5.07
N ILE A 105 3.66 -8.97 5.30
CA ILE A 105 3.10 -8.67 6.61
C ILE A 105 2.05 -9.71 7.00
N ILE A 106 1.20 -10.11 6.07
CA ILE A 106 0.18 -11.13 6.33
C ILE A 106 0.84 -12.44 6.74
N VAL A 107 1.85 -12.88 6.02
CA VAL A 107 2.57 -14.09 6.38
C VAL A 107 3.17 -13.96 7.78
N ASN A 108 3.77 -12.81 8.06
CA ASN A 108 4.34 -12.53 9.38
C ASN A 108 3.29 -12.63 10.49
N LEU A 109 2.10 -12.07 10.26
CA LEU A 109 1.03 -12.08 11.26
C LEU A 109 0.46 -13.49 11.47
N LEU A 110 0.47 -14.32 10.43
CA LEU A 110 0.01 -15.70 10.56
C LEU A 110 0.94 -16.55 11.43
N LEU A 111 2.19 -16.09 11.61
CA LEU A 111 3.14 -16.76 12.49
C LEU A 111 2.97 -16.36 13.95
N ILE A 112 2.13 -15.36 14.23
CA ILE A 112 1.88 -14.89 15.59
C ILE A 112 0.43 -15.21 15.95
N PRO A 113 0.19 -16.12 16.91
CA PRO A 113 -1.19 -16.40 17.32
C PRO A 113 -1.84 -15.15 17.91
N GLY A 114 -3.10 -14.92 17.56
CA GLY A 114 -3.86 -13.81 18.09
C GLY A 114 -3.96 -12.58 17.19
N TYR A 115 -3.29 -12.58 16.03
CA TYR A 115 -3.35 -11.45 15.10
C TYR A 115 -4.00 -11.81 13.78
N PHE A 116 -4.81 -12.86 13.75
CA PHE A 116 -5.46 -13.27 12.50
C PHE A 116 -6.47 -12.24 12.00
N ASP A 117 -7.08 -11.49 12.91
CA ASP A 117 -7.99 -10.41 12.55
C ASP A 117 -7.24 -9.27 11.83
N VAL A 118 -6.04 -8.95 12.29
CA VAL A 118 -5.21 -7.94 11.65
C VAL A 118 -4.77 -8.43 10.27
N ALA A 119 -4.43 -9.73 10.15
CA ALA A 119 -4.07 -10.31 8.86
C ALA A 119 -5.23 -10.22 7.87
N LEU A 120 -6.44 -10.43 8.32
CA LEU A 120 -7.62 -10.33 7.47
C LEU A 120 -7.80 -8.90 6.96
N ARG A 121 -7.61 -7.90 7.83
CA ARG A 121 -7.67 -6.50 7.40
C ARG A 121 -6.59 -6.18 6.39
N ASP A 122 -5.39 -6.66 6.62
CA ASP A 122 -4.27 -6.41 5.71
C ASP A 122 -4.48 -7.07 4.36
N PHE A 123 -5.21 -8.19 4.32
CA PHE A 123 -5.59 -8.79 3.05
C PHE A 123 -6.50 -7.85 2.26
N GLY A 124 -7.44 -7.18 2.93
CA GLY A 124 -8.26 -6.16 2.28
C GLY A 124 -7.42 -4.99 1.75
N LEU A 125 -6.42 -4.57 2.52
CA LEU A 125 -5.50 -3.52 2.08
C LEU A 125 -4.68 -3.99 0.88
N LEU A 126 -4.27 -5.26 0.86
CA LEU A 126 -3.54 -5.82 -0.28
C LEU A 126 -4.39 -5.74 -1.55
N LEU A 127 -5.68 -6.10 -1.45
CA LEU A 127 -6.58 -5.98 -2.59
C LEU A 127 -6.69 -4.54 -3.07
N GLY A 128 -6.75 -3.59 -2.11
CA GLY A 128 -6.77 -2.17 -2.44
C GLY A 128 -5.49 -1.72 -3.15
N ALA A 129 -4.34 -2.21 -2.73
CA ALA A 129 -3.08 -1.87 -3.36
C ALA A 129 -3.01 -2.42 -4.80
N VAL A 130 -3.50 -3.64 -5.02
CA VAL A 130 -3.58 -4.21 -6.36
C VAL A 130 -4.52 -3.38 -7.22
N ALA A 131 -5.67 -2.98 -6.66
CA ALA A 131 -6.61 -2.12 -7.37
C ALA A 131 -5.97 -0.79 -7.77
N LEU A 132 -5.19 -0.19 -6.86
CA LEU A 132 -4.45 1.02 -7.19
C LEU A 132 -3.48 0.78 -8.34
N GLY A 133 -2.76 -0.35 -8.31
CA GLY A 133 -1.85 -0.68 -9.39
C GLY A 133 -2.55 -0.78 -10.73
N ARG A 134 -3.73 -1.41 -10.75
CA ARG A 134 -4.50 -1.53 -11.97
C ARG A 134 -5.03 -0.18 -12.46
N LEU A 135 -5.54 0.63 -11.54
CA LEU A 135 -6.01 1.97 -11.90
C LEU A 135 -4.85 2.86 -12.35
N SER A 136 -3.70 2.70 -11.74
CA SER A 136 -2.52 3.49 -12.12
C SER A 136 -2.07 3.19 -13.54
N SER A 137 -2.33 2.00 -14.05
CA SER A 137 -1.98 1.69 -15.44
C SER A 137 -2.80 2.51 -16.42
N GLU A 138 -3.95 3.03 -15.99
CA GLU A 138 -4.78 3.89 -16.83
C GLU A 138 -4.50 5.37 -16.57
N PHE A 139 -4.31 5.78 -15.32
CA PHE A 139 -4.27 7.19 -14.94
C PHE A 139 -2.88 7.72 -14.61
N SER A 140 -1.88 6.86 -14.52
CA SER A 140 -0.51 7.28 -14.18
C SER A 140 0.43 6.99 -15.34
N ASN A 141 1.49 7.76 -15.43
CA ASN A 141 2.53 7.56 -16.45
C ASN A 141 3.48 6.43 -16.09
#